data_7c7853b8d65f0bf9c5a79f8d0dc0e807
#
_entry.id   7c7853b8d65f0bf9c5a79f8d0dc0e807
#
_cell.length_a   1.000
_cell.length_b   1.000
_cell.length_c   1.000
_cell.angle_alpha   90.00
_cell.angle_beta   90.00
_cell.angle_gamma   90.00
#
_symmetry.space_group_name_H-M   'P 1'
#
loop_
_entity.id
_entity.type
_entity.pdbx_description
1 polymer ?
#
loop_
_entity_poly.entity_id
_entity_poly.type
_entity_poly.pdbx_seq_one_letter_code
_entity_poly.pdbx_strand_id
1 'polypeptide(L)'
;TRDARDAFGATAFEKCWRAMASKTSRVVLERVACVATFTRAGVKQFDRDRVAHADAFAECASSSRGAAALRAKTKALVDCVSALSCETSTARDLIDALQSDGMKGLSRLNALKTTLGITTLDDASLGRVLSRRADVVAASANASQ
;
A
#
# COMPACT_ATOMS: atom_id res chain seq x y z
N THR A 1 4.80 21.19 16.21
CA THR A 1 4.01 21.29 14.94
C THR A 1 3.22 22.59 14.82
N ARG A 2 2.65 23.14 15.91
CA ARG A 2 2.02 24.48 15.93
C ARG A 2 3.05 25.57 15.57
N ASP A 3 4.20 25.55 16.21
CA ASP A 3 5.27 26.54 15.99
C ASP A 3 5.79 26.54 14.54
N ALA A 4 5.90 25.36 13.90
CA ALA A 4 6.30 25.27 12.51
C ALA A 4 5.24 25.82 11.54
N ARG A 5 3.94 25.64 11.85
CA ARG A 5 2.84 26.19 11.06
C ARG A 5 2.84 27.71 11.11
N ASP A 6 3.09 28.29 12.28
CA ASP A 6 3.13 29.72 12.49
C ASP A 6 4.35 30.35 11.82
N ALA A 7 5.49 29.65 11.81
CA ALA A 7 6.73 30.11 11.18
C ALA A 7 6.70 30.11 9.65
N PHE A 8 6.06 29.12 9.01
CA PHE A 8 6.07 28.94 7.55
C PHE A 8 4.79 29.42 6.84
N GLY A 9 3.77 29.82 7.58
CA GLY A 9 2.43 30.06 7.06
C GLY A 9 1.67 28.75 6.74
N ALA A 10 0.37 28.74 7.02
CA ALA A 10 -0.46 27.53 6.98
C ALA A 10 -0.41 26.79 5.62
N THR A 11 -0.43 27.55 4.51
CA THR A 11 -0.45 26.96 3.15
C THR A 11 0.88 26.28 2.78
N ALA A 12 2.01 26.92 3.12
CA ALA A 12 3.34 26.34 2.86
C ALA A 12 3.58 25.11 3.73
N PHE A 13 3.17 25.16 5.00
CA PHE A 13 3.22 24.02 5.91
C PHE A 13 2.41 22.84 5.37
N GLU A 14 1.15 23.06 4.94
CA GLU A 14 0.32 21.97 4.39
C GLU A 14 0.90 21.35 3.13
N LYS A 15 1.49 22.14 2.23
CA LYS A 15 2.16 21.62 1.02
C LYS A 15 3.35 20.74 1.39
N CYS A 16 4.21 21.21 2.31
CA CYS A 16 5.35 20.45 2.80
C CYS A 16 4.89 19.15 3.46
N TRP A 17 3.88 19.20 4.32
CA TRP A 17 3.35 18.07 5.06
C TRP A 17 2.75 17.01 4.15
N ARG A 18 2.01 17.41 3.10
CA ARG A 18 1.50 16.49 2.06
C ARG A 18 2.63 15.82 1.27
N ALA A 19 3.68 16.57 0.94
CA ALA A 19 4.85 16.02 0.26
C ALA A 19 5.58 15.00 1.16
N MET A 20 5.73 15.29 2.44
CA MET A 20 6.31 14.36 3.43
C MET A 20 5.46 13.09 3.55
N ALA A 21 4.14 13.20 3.71
CA ALA A 21 3.24 12.06 3.80
C ALA A 21 3.36 11.14 2.56
N SER A 22 3.38 11.73 1.37
CA SER A 22 3.55 11.00 0.12
C SER A 22 4.92 10.30 0.04
N LYS A 23 5.99 11.01 0.36
CA LYS A 23 7.37 10.49 0.28
C LYS A 23 7.60 9.38 1.31
N THR A 24 7.13 9.56 2.54
CA THR A 24 7.27 8.55 3.60
C THR A 24 6.47 7.30 3.28
N SER A 25 5.22 7.44 2.78
CA SER A 25 4.40 6.31 2.34
C SER A 25 5.08 5.53 1.21
N ARG A 26 5.72 6.23 0.28
CA ARG A 26 6.50 5.59 -0.79
C ARG A 26 7.71 4.83 -0.24
N VAL A 27 8.44 5.40 0.71
CA VAL A 27 9.58 4.70 1.36
C VAL A 27 9.10 3.45 2.08
N VAL A 28 7.98 3.52 2.82
CA VAL A 28 7.39 2.34 3.49
C VAL A 28 6.99 1.27 2.46
N LEU A 29 6.36 1.67 1.35
CA LEU A 29 6.04 0.75 0.26
C LEU A 29 7.30 0.06 -0.29
N GLU A 30 8.29 0.84 -0.70
CA GLU A 30 9.49 0.33 -1.38
C GLU A 30 10.42 -0.47 -0.46
N ARG A 31 10.57 -0.05 0.81
CA ARG A 31 11.56 -0.59 1.74
C ARG A 31 11.00 -1.62 2.72
N VAL A 32 9.68 -1.63 2.92
CA VAL A 32 9.02 -2.56 3.83
C VAL A 32 8.09 -3.49 3.06
N ALA A 33 7.03 -2.97 2.46
CA ALA A 33 5.99 -3.80 1.85
C ALA A 33 6.50 -4.65 0.66
N CYS A 34 7.44 -4.12 -0.13
CA CYS A 34 8.04 -4.83 -1.27
C CYS A 34 9.27 -5.69 -0.90
N VAL A 35 9.71 -5.70 0.36
CA VAL A 35 10.96 -6.38 0.77
C VAL A 35 10.73 -7.40 1.87
N ALA A 36 9.95 -7.05 2.90
CA ALA A 36 9.72 -7.93 4.04
C ALA A 36 8.78 -9.09 3.67
N THR A 37 9.04 -10.27 4.23
CA THR A 37 8.12 -11.42 4.12
C THR A 37 7.01 -11.30 5.17
N PHE A 38 5.76 -11.42 4.73
CA PHE A 38 4.59 -11.23 5.58
C PHE A 38 3.90 -12.55 5.90
N THR A 39 3.82 -12.87 7.19
CA THR A 39 2.86 -13.83 7.75
C THR A 39 1.52 -13.14 7.98
N ARG A 40 0.45 -13.90 8.26
CA ARG A 40 -0.87 -13.32 8.63
C ARG A 40 -0.79 -12.37 9.84
N ALA A 41 0.04 -12.69 10.84
CA ALA A 41 0.27 -11.82 11.99
C ALA A 41 1.04 -10.55 11.60
N GLY A 42 2.05 -10.68 10.73
CA GLY A 42 2.81 -9.56 10.20
C GLY A 42 1.94 -8.59 9.38
N VAL A 43 0.99 -9.10 8.58
CA VAL A 43 0.04 -8.25 7.85
C VAL A 43 -0.85 -7.46 8.82
N LYS A 44 -1.36 -8.07 9.88
CA LYS A 44 -2.16 -7.37 10.91
C LYS A 44 -1.36 -6.29 11.63
N GLN A 45 -0.06 -6.53 11.89
CA GLN A 45 0.81 -5.52 12.48
C GLN A 45 1.05 -4.38 11.48
N PHE A 46 1.39 -4.69 10.23
CA PHE A 46 1.59 -3.70 9.18
C PHE A 46 0.36 -2.82 8.96
N ASP A 47 -0.86 -3.39 9.02
CA ASP A 47 -2.09 -2.60 8.92
C ASP A 47 -2.27 -1.63 10.10
N ARG A 48 -1.97 -2.04 11.33
CA ARG A 48 -1.99 -1.14 12.50
C ARG A 48 -0.98 -0.01 12.37
N ASP A 49 0.24 -0.33 11.95
CA ASP A 49 1.31 0.66 11.77
C ASP A 49 0.97 1.66 10.65
N ARG A 50 0.34 1.18 9.57
CA ARG A 50 -0.17 2.03 8.48
C ARG A 50 -1.26 2.99 8.96
N VAL A 51 -2.20 2.51 9.79
CA VAL A 51 -3.26 3.38 10.36
C VAL A 51 -2.62 4.46 11.22
N ALA A 52 -1.75 4.08 12.16
CA ALA A 52 -1.04 5.03 13.02
C ALA A 52 -0.24 6.06 12.20
N HIS A 53 0.44 5.61 11.13
CA HIS A 53 1.15 6.48 10.20
C HIS A 53 0.21 7.49 9.51
N ALA A 54 -0.93 7.03 8.99
CA ALA A 54 -1.90 7.89 8.32
C ALA A 54 -2.52 8.92 9.28
N ASP A 55 -2.82 8.51 10.50
CA ASP A 55 -3.40 9.37 11.53
C ASP A 55 -2.41 10.41 12.03
N ALA A 56 -1.16 10.06 12.25
CA ALA A 56 -0.10 11.01 12.63
C ALA A 56 0.05 12.15 11.61
N PHE A 57 -0.10 11.86 10.30
CA PHE A 57 -0.13 12.91 9.29
C PHE A 57 -1.44 13.71 9.30
N ALA A 58 -2.57 13.04 9.51
CA ALA A 58 -3.90 13.66 9.49
C ALA A 58 -4.12 14.62 10.69
N GLU A 59 -3.54 14.33 11.86
CA GLU A 59 -3.60 15.18 13.06
C GLU A 59 -3.01 16.58 12.83
N CYS A 60 -2.06 16.70 11.90
CA CYS A 60 -1.45 17.99 11.55
C CYS A 60 -2.28 18.82 10.57
N ALA A 61 -3.42 18.31 10.10
CA ALA A 61 -4.28 19.06 9.19
C ALA A 61 -5.06 20.14 9.92
N SER A 62 -5.29 21.27 9.24
CA SER A 62 -6.07 22.38 9.75
C SER A 62 -7.59 22.17 9.59
N SER A 63 -7.99 21.19 8.81
CA SER A 63 -9.38 20.90 8.49
C SER A 63 -9.61 19.41 8.22
N SER A 64 -10.87 18.96 8.32
CA SER A 64 -11.29 17.61 7.96
C SER A 64 -10.97 17.27 6.49
N ARG A 65 -11.10 18.23 5.59
CA ARG A 65 -10.71 18.09 4.17
C ARG A 65 -9.20 17.88 4.00
N GLY A 66 -8.39 18.63 4.77
CA GLY A 66 -6.95 18.47 4.81
C GLY A 66 -6.54 17.11 5.34
N ALA A 67 -7.17 16.63 6.41
CA ALA A 67 -6.95 15.30 6.97
C ALA A 67 -7.29 14.19 5.95
N ALA A 68 -8.41 14.29 5.25
CA ALA A 68 -8.79 13.34 4.19
C ALA A 68 -7.77 13.34 3.04
N ALA A 69 -7.30 14.52 2.62
CA ALA A 69 -6.27 14.63 1.58
C ALA A 69 -4.93 14.01 1.99
N LEU A 70 -4.55 14.11 3.27
CA LEU A 70 -3.35 13.46 3.82
C LEU A 70 -3.50 11.94 3.89
N ARG A 71 -4.65 11.43 4.35
CA ARG A 71 -4.94 9.99 4.32
C ARG A 71 -4.92 9.43 2.90
N ALA A 72 -5.39 10.18 1.90
CA ALA A 72 -5.31 9.77 0.50
C ALA A 72 -3.87 9.54 0.00
N LYS A 73 -2.87 10.23 0.60
CA LYS A 73 -1.45 10.03 0.27
C LYS A 73 -0.89 8.69 0.77
N THR A 74 -1.58 8.03 1.70
CA THR A 74 -1.23 6.71 2.21
C THR A 74 -1.99 5.56 1.53
N LYS A 75 -2.83 5.84 0.51
CA LYS A 75 -3.72 4.86 -0.13
C LYS A 75 -2.97 3.65 -0.70
N ALA A 76 -1.76 3.83 -1.24
CA ALA A 76 -0.95 2.72 -1.74
C ALA A 76 -0.61 1.68 -0.63
N LEU A 77 -0.46 2.12 0.62
CA LEU A 77 -0.25 1.20 1.76
C LEU A 77 -1.54 0.46 2.13
N VAL A 78 -2.72 1.08 1.94
CA VAL A 78 -4.03 0.40 2.06
C VAL A 78 -4.13 -0.69 1.00
N ASP A 79 -3.79 -0.38 -0.24
CA ASP A 79 -3.80 -1.34 -1.34
C ASP A 79 -2.84 -2.53 -1.08
N CYS A 80 -1.67 -2.28 -0.46
CA CYS A 80 -0.76 -3.34 -0.02
C CYS A 80 -1.41 -4.27 1.01
N VAL A 81 -2.09 -3.71 2.02
CA VAL A 81 -2.79 -4.52 3.02
C VAL A 81 -3.89 -5.36 2.37
N SER A 82 -4.66 -4.80 1.43
CA SER A 82 -5.66 -5.55 0.66
C SER A 82 -5.04 -6.73 -0.09
N ALA A 83 -3.91 -6.51 -0.78
CA ALA A 83 -3.19 -7.56 -1.50
C ALA A 83 -2.59 -8.63 -0.56
N LEU A 84 -2.02 -8.21 0.58
CA LEU A 84 -1.43 -9.12 1.55
C LEU A 84 -2.47 -9.92 2.34
N SER A 85 -3.68 -9.39 2.52
CA SER A 85 -4.77 -9.98 3.32
C SER A 85 -5.74 -10.84 2.51
N CYS A 86 -5.72 -10.79 1.18
CA CYS A 86 -6.66 -11.55 0.35
C CYS A 86 -6.43 -13.07 0.50
N GLU A 87 -7.43 -13.85 0.11
CA GLU A 87 -7.33 -15.32 0.10
C GLU A 87 -6.18 -15.79 -0.77
N THR A 88 -5.57 -16.94 -0.41
CA THR A 88 -4.41 -17.50 -1.13
C THR A 88 -4.75 -17.82 -2.60
N SER A 89 -5.97 -18.27 -2.88
CA SER A 89 -6.46 -18.47 -4.25
C SER A 89 -6.46 -17.16 -5.04
N THR A 90 -7.02 -16.10 -4.46
CA THR A 90 -7.07 -14.77 -5.08
C THR A 90 -5.66 -14.19 -5.31
N ALA A 91 -4.74 -14.42 -4.39
CA ALA A 91 -3.34 -13.99 -4.56
C ALA A 91 -2.68 -14.70 -5.75
N ARG A 92 -2.91 -16.01 -5.92
CA ARG A 92 -2.45 -16.78 -7.09
C ARG A 92 -3.08 -16.27 -8.37
N ASP A 93 -4.39 -16.04 -8.38
CA ASP A 93 -5.10 -15.49 -9.53
C ASP A 93 -4.55 -14.10 -9.95
N LEU A 94 -4.17 -13.27 -8.99
CA LEU A 94 -3.52 -11.98 -9.26
C LEU A 94 -2.13 -12.17 -9.87
N ILE A 95 -1.33 -13.10 -9.34
CA ILE A 95 0.01 -13.40 -9.86
C ILE A 95 -0.10 -13.95 -11.29
N ASP A 96 -1.00 -14.89 -11.53
CA ASP A 96 -1.23 -15.46 -12.86
C ASP A 96 -1.69 -14.39 -13.85
N ALA A 97 -2.58 -13.48 -13.42
CA ALA A 97 -3.04 -12.38 -14.25
C ALA A 97 -1.92 -11.37 -14.57
N LEU A 98 -1.01 -11.10 -13.62
CA LEU A 98 0.17 -10.24 -13.81
C LEU A 98 1.19 -10.85 -14.77
N GLN A 99 1.27 -12.18 -14.84
CA GLN A 99 2.19 -12.91 -15.72
C GLN A 99 1.58 -13.23 -17.10
N SER A 100 0.26 -13.05 -17.23
CA SER A 100 -0.45 -13.34 -18.48
C SER A 100 -0.35 -12.20 -19.46
N ASP A 101 0.11 -12.49 -20.66
CA ASP A 101 0.17 -11.51 -21.74
C ASP A 101 -1.22 -11.29 -22.38
N GLY A 102 -1.43 -10.06 -22.86
CA GLY A 102 -2.57 -9.69 -23.70
C GLY A 102 -3.81 -9.22 -22.94
N MET A 103 -4.86 -8.93 -23.73
CA MET A 103 -6.10 -8.26 -23.24
C MET A 103 -6.85 -9.06 -22.18
N LYS A 104 -6.80 -10.39 -22.24
CA LYS A 104 -7.50 -11.26 -21.27
C LYS A 104 -6.85 -11.19 -19.88
N GLY A 105 -5.52 -11.21 -19.82
CA GLY A 105 -4.76 -11.06 -18.56
C GLY A 105 -5.04 -9.69 -17.92
N LEU A 106 -4.96 -8.63 -18.71
CA LEU A 106 -5.24 -7.27 -18.24
C LEU A 106 -6.67 -7.10 -17.73
N SER A 107 -7.67 -7.63 -18.44
CA SER A 107 -9.08 -7.56 -18.02
C SER A 107 -9.30 -8.30 -16.70
N ARG A 108 -8.71 -9.50 -16.54
CA ARG A 108 -8.77 -10.30 -15.30
C ARG A 108 -8.10 -9.57 -14.14
N LEU A 109 -6.92 -9.02 -14.37
CA LEU A 109 -6.18 -8.25 -13.37
C LEU A 109 -6.99 -7.05 -12.87
N ASN A 110 -7.57 -6.27 -13.79
CA ASN A 110 -8.40 -5.12 -13.44
C ASN A 110 -9.64 -5.50 -12.64
N ALA A 111 -10.31 -6.60 -12.99
CA ALA A 111 -11.46 -7.12 -12.25
C ALA A 111 -11.07 -7.51 -10.80
N LEU A 112 -9.95 -8.23 -10.62
CA LEU A 112 -9.44 -8.63 -9.31
C LEU A 112 -9.01 -7.41 -8.47
N LYS A 113 -8.30 -6.45 -9.07
CA LYS A 113 -7.92 -5.20 -8.39
C LYS A 113 -9.15 -4.43 -7.92
N THR A 114 -10.18 -4.34 -8.76
CA THR A 114 -11.46 -3.67 -8.42
C THR A 114 -12.15 -4.37 -7.26
N THR A 115 -12.25 -5.70 -7.27
CA THR A 115 -12.85 -6.50 -6.19
C THR A 115 -12.15 -6.29 -4.86
N LEU A 116 -10.82 -6.15 -4.87
CA LEU A 116 -10.02 -5.92 -3.66
C LEU A 116 -9.88 -4.44 -3.27
N GLY A 117 -10.43 -3.52 -4.05
CA GLY A 117 -10.32 -2.08 -3.82
C GLY A 117 -8.90 -1.53 -4.04
N ILE A 118 -8.08 -2.24 -4.83
CA ILE A 118 -6.71 -1.82 -5.19
C ILE A 118 -6.80 -0.81 -6.33
N THR A 119 -6.45 0.44 -6.07
CA THR A 119 -6.67 1.55 -7.01
C THR A 119 -5.42 2.37 -7.32
N THR A 120 -4.44 2.37 -6.44
CA THR A 120 -3.26 3.24 -6.56
C THR A 120 -1.95 2.48 -6.67
N LEU A 121 -1.95 1.19 -6.33
CA LEU A 121 -0.76 0.34 -6.44
C LEU A 121 -0.56 -0.06 -7.91
N ASP A 122 0.61 0.27 -8.47
CA ASP A 122 0.99 -0.16 -9.82
C ASP A 122 1.25 -1.68 -9.88
N ASP A 123 1.19 -2.25 -11.08
CA ASP A 123 1.25 -3.70 -11.30
C ASP A 123 2.61 -4.28 -10.88
N ALA A 124 3.71 -3.56 -11.10
CA ALA A 124 5.04 -3.99 -10.68
C ALA A 124 5.18 -4.04 -9.16
N SER A 125 4.66 -3.03 -8.46
CA SER A 125 4.63 -3.01 -6.99
C SER A 125 3.68 -4.06 -6.44
N LEU A 126 2.51 -4.27 -7.05
CA LEU A 126 1.57 -5.32 -6.68
C LEU A 126 2.23 -6.71 -6.76
N GLY A 127 2.92 -7.00 -7.86
CA GLY A 127 3.65 -8.27 -8.03
C GLY A 127 4.72 -8.47 -6.96
N ARG A 128 5.49 -7.41 -6.63
CA ARG A 128 6.49 -7.46 -5.55
C ARG A 128 5.86 -7.72 -4.19
N VAL A 129 4.75 -7.05 -3.85
CA VAL A 129 4.03 -7.21 -2.59
C VAL A 129 3.49 -8.65 -2.48
N LEU A 130 2.83 -9.17 -3.51
CA LEU A 130 2.29 -10.53 -3.51
C LEU A 130 3.38 -11.59 -3.35
N SER A 131 4.56 -11.40 -3.97
CA SER A 131 5.70 -12.31 -3.82
C SER A 131 6.31 -12.33 -2.41
N ARG A 132 5.90 -11.42 -1.52
CA ARG A 132 6.35 -11.36 -0.11
C ARG A 132 5.39 -12.04 0.86
N ARG A 133 4.31 -12.61 0.40
CA ARG A 133 3.43 -13.41 1.25
C ARG A 133 4.11 -14.74 1.61
N ALA A 134 4.10 -15.09 2.87
CA ALA A 134 4.75 -16.32 3.35
C ALA A 134 4.17 -17.59 2.72
N ASP A 135 2.85 -17.62 2.43
CA ASP A 135 2.18 -18.75 1.77
C ASP A 135 2.57 -18.89 0.28
N VAL A 136 2.83 -17.77 -0.39
CA VAL A 136 3.32 -17.76 -1.79
C VAL A 136 4.78 -18.21 -1.85
N VAL A 137 5.62 -17.69 -0.94
CA VAL A 137 7.05 -18.06 -0.85
C VAL A 137 7.20 -19.55 -0.57
N ALA A 138 6.41 -20.11 0.36
CA ALA A 138 6.44 -21.53 0.69
C ALA A 138 6.01 -22.41 -0.52
N ALA A 139 5.00 -21.98 -1.28
CA ALA A 139 4.55 -22.71 -2.46
C ALA A 139 5.62 -22.76 -3.57
N SER A 140 6.33 -21.65 -3.79
CA SER A 140 7.41 -21.59 -4.78
C SER A 140 8.60 -22.47 -4.41
N ALA A 141 8.95 -22.55 -3.12
CA ALA A 141 10.02 -23.43 -2.64
C ALA A 141 9.71 -24.91 -2.85
N ASN A 142 8.45 -25.33 -2.66
CA ASN A 142 8.02 -26.71 -2.86
C ASN A 142 7.93 -27.10 -4.34
N ALA A 143 7.71 -26.17 -5.26
CA ALA A 143 7.65 -26.41 -6.68
C ALA A 143 9.04 -26.58 -7.35
N SER A 144 10.11 -26.24 -6.63
CA SER A 144 11.49 -26.31 -7.12
C SER A 144 12.25 -27.56 -6.66
N GLN A 145 11.58 -28.48 -5.96
CA GLN A 145 12.08 -29.81 -5.55
C GLN A 145 11.49 -30.91 -6.41
#